data_c787305bbf8015d66f47c93f43c0d4b4
#
_entry.id   c787305bbf8015d66f47c93f43c0d4b4
#
_cell.length_a   1.000
_cell.length_b   1.000
_cell.length_c   1.000
_cell.angle_alpha   90.00
_cell.angle_beta   90.00
_cell.angle_gamma   90.00
#
_symmetry.space_group_name_H-M   'P 1'
#
loop_
_entity.id
_entity.type
_entity.pdbx_description
1 polymer ?
#
loop_
_entity_poly.entity_id
_entity_poly.type
_entity_poly.pdbx_seq_one_letter_code
_entity_poly.pdbx_strand_id
1 'polypeptide(L)'
;MHRFLYILLFAISSSLFPPTVSAQRIIRKNSRHYVSERSLPDKVEPLLKDVWGQFAPNYNMCPLDSTGERCVVGCVATAMTQVMRYWEWPVTGRGQYTYTDSTGCRQTLTANFSEHTYDWANMLDRYEEGKYTEQQANAIALLSSDCGISVDMRYGAEASGAESVKQAKALTQYFGYDKGIQFLFRDFYSLEEITLMLKQELAAGRPVLISGYNHNGGHAFVIDGYDERDWFHTCWGNEGGEDNTYTYLPYMVPDQPQWYSKDSPENGFNYLQMFTIGVMPENNPEATGVERHNYAFQYIKAVKDSTMEKAIYHRDDVQLTVHDMCNIGWNMHDDSVAIMLQKDGQIVCPLYTYDRQFLLEELDDTTYTDTLSISVPADIADGTYTIVPMYRDNTADGGKEWREAKVCTGTPNYLIASIKGNDITLTSDTASTAYLTLEDIDMPDMLINATAPDYGFTVRNHGPEMAGRMYFMMESLEGAGNFYLQYQGVTIGADEEYSIHNCINKFWAPHLGQYRLHVFYESNLFADELIELELPQEYIISIISVDNIQIAMR
;
A
#
# COMPACT_ATOMS: atom_id res chain seq x y z
N MET A 1 -9.02 7.22 19.29
CA MET A 1 -8.02 7.15 20.38
C MET A 1 -6.66 7.15 19.71
N HIS A 2 -5.84 8.15 19.94
CA HIS A 2 -4.63 8.47 19.17
C HIS A 2 -3.66 7.31 19.10
N ARG A 3 -3.43 6.77 17.90
CA ARG A 3 -2.27 5.94 17.59
C ARG A 3 -1.16 6.84 17.02
N PHE A 4 -0.38 7.48 17.90
CA PHE A 4 0.94 7.98 17.55
C PHE A 4 1.95 6.89 17.92
N LEU A 5 2.54 6.31 16.91
CA LEU A 5 3.63 5.36 17.07
C LEU A 5 4.95 6.04 16.72
N TYR A 6 5.84 6.17 17.68
CA TYR A 6 7.25 6.53 17.49
C TYR A 6 8.11 5.26 17.49
N ILE A 7 8.79 5.07 16.54
CA ILE A 7 9.96 4.59 15.81
C ILE A 7 11.20 4.32 16.66
N LEU A 8 11.95 3.21 16.43
CA LEU A 8 13.37 3.07 16.13
C LEU A 8 13.78 1.58 16.00
N LEU A 9 14.24 1.21 14.88
CA LEU A 9 15.48 0.79 14.21
C LEU A 9 16.30 -0.36 14.85
N PHE A 10 16.61 -1.40 14.09
CA PHE A 10 17.86 -1.98 13.58
C PHE A 10 17.81 -3.51 13.37
N ALA A 11 18.29 -3.93 12.42
CA ALA A 11 18.99 -4.73 11.45
C ALA A 11 19.53 -6.10 11.95
N ILE A 12 19.66 -7.08 11.15
CA ILE A 12 20.70 -7.58 10.23
C ILE A 12 20.33 -8.90 9.56
N SER A 13 20.79 -8.97 8.39
CA SER A 13 20.97 -9.87 7.28
C SER A 13 21.26 -11.35 7.56
N SER A 14 20.88 -12.21 6.67
CA SER A 14 21.70 -12.81 5.61
C SER A 14 21.00 -13.94 4.87
N SER A 15 21.03 -13.82 3.56
CA SER A 15 21.09 -14.85 2.52
C SER A 15 20.53 -16.26 2.80
N LEU A 16 19.39 -16.56 2.15
CA LEU A 16 19.19 -17.86 1.50
C LEU A 16 18.16 -17.68 0.37
N PHE A 17 18.57 -18.00 -0.84
CA PHE A 17 17.74 -17.97 -2.03
C PHE A 17 16.61 -19.01 -1.94
N PRO A 18 15.37 -18.67 -2.25
CA PRO A 18 14.35 -19.68 -2.44
C PRO A 18 14.56 -20.42 -3.77
N PRO A 19 14.25 -21.72 -3.84
CA PRO A 19 14.32 -22.48 -5.09
C PRO A 19 13.21 -22.03 -6.04
N THR A 20 13.55 -21.92 -7.30
CA THR A 20 12.63 -21.73 -8.42
C THR A 20 11.59 -22.86 -8.45
N VAL A 21 10.37 -22.56 -8.08
CA VAL A 21 9.23 -23.46 -8.26
C VAL A 21 8.42 -22.99 -9.47
N SER A 22 8.56 -23.72 -10.55
CA SER A 22 7.66 -23.66 -11.69
C SER A 22 6.33 -24.31 -11.30
N ALA A 23 5.34 -23.52 -10.96
CA ALA A 23 3.96 -23.97 -10.78
C ALA A 23 3.07 -23.36 -11.86
N GLN A 24 2.80 -24.13 -12.91
CA GLN A 24 1.66 -23.87 -13.79
C GLN A 24 0.37 -24.11 -13.01
N ARG A 25 -0.35 -23.07 -12.65
CA ARG A 25 -1.72 -23.14 -12.14
C ARG A 25 -2.68 -22.30 -13.00
N ILE A 26 -3.80 -22.91 -13.25
CA ILE A 26 -4.91 -22.43 -14.07
C ILE A 26 -5.49 -21.17 -13.44
N ILE A 27 -5.28 -20.02 -14.09
CA ILE A 27 -5.90 -18.74 -13.72
C ILE A 27 -7.37 -18.78 -14.09
N ARG A 28 -8.26 -18.55 -13.12
CA ARG A 28 -9.68 -18.33 -13.38
C ARG A 28 -9.85 -17.07 -14.24
N LYS A 29 -10.44 -17.25 -15.39
CA LYS A 29 -10.77 -16.20 -16.36
C LYS A 29 -11.84 -15.25 -15.81
N ASN A 30 -11.45 -14.14 -15.19
CA ASN A 30 -12.37 -13.02 -14.98
C ASN A 30 -11.67 -11.65 -14.96
N SER A 31 -10.67 -11.44 -15.84
CA SER A 31 -10.23 -10.07 -16.17
C SER A 31 -9.80 -10.04 -17.64
N ARG A 32 -10.68 -9.50 -18.47
CA ARG A 32 -10.41 -9.26 -19.89
C ARG A 32 -9.56 -8.01 -20.05
N HIS A 33 -8.25 -8.09 -19.84
CA HIS A 33 -7.28 -7.12 -20.39
C HIS A 33 -5.82 -7.41 -19.99
N TYR A 34 -5.48 -8.63 -19.56
CA TYR A 34 -4.07 -8.95 -19.36
C TYR A 34 -3.50 -9.56 -20.64
N VAL A 35 -2.47 -8.90 -21.17
CA VAL A 35 -1.56 -9.51 -22.15
C VAL A 35 -0.96 -10.74 -21.46
N SER A 36 -0.94 -11.88 -22.12
CA SER A 36 -0.37 -13.08 -21.51
C SER A 36 1.11 -12.84 -21.19
N GLU A 37 1.59 -13.31 -20.05
CA GLU A 37 2.99 -13.24 -19.58
C GLU A 37 4.01 -13.60 -20.69
N ARG A 38 3.63 -14.47 -21.61
CA ARG A 38 4.46 -14.90 -22.75
C ARG A 38 4.83 -13.81 -23.75
N SER A 39 4.30 -12.60 -23.65
CA SER A 39 4.58 -11.48 -24.56
C SER A 39 5.43 -10.37 -23.94
N LEU A 40 5.72 -10.42 -22.65
CA LEU A 40 6.57 -9.44 -22.00
C LEU A 40 8.05 -9.79 -22.18
N PRO A 41 8.95 -8.78 -22.30
CA PRO A 41 10.38 -9.02 -22.28
C PRO A 41 10.82 -9.54 -20.91
N ASP A 42 11.89 -10.35 -20.87
CA ASP A 42 12.45 -10.89 -19.63
C ASP A 42 12.98 -9.77 -18.71
N LYS A 43 13.42 -8.65 -19.30
CA LYS A 43 13.86 -7.46 -18.59
C LYS A 43 13.51 -6.18 -19.34
N VAL A 44 13.45 -5.07 -18.58
CA VAL A 44 13.38 -3.70 -19.10
C VAL A 44 14.48 -2.88 -18.44
N GLU A 45 15.37 -2.31 -19.25
CA GLU A 45 16.42 -1.42 -18.75
C GLU A 45 15.80 -0.16 -18.12
N PRO A 46 16.47 0.48 -17.15
CA PRO A 46 15.98 1.69 -16.52
C PRO A 46 15.59 2.77 -17.52
N LEU A 47 14.39 3.32 -17.37
CA LEU A 47 13.82 4.33 -18.26
C LEU A 47 14.31 5.74 -17.91
N LEU A 48 14.46 6.04 -16.62
CA LEU A 48 14.89 7.33 -16.12
C LEU A 48 16.41 7.49 -16.27
N LYS A 49 16.84 8.74 -16.49
CA LYS A 49 18.25 9.13 -16.54
C LYS A 49 18.64 10.05 -15.41
N ASP A 50 17.66 10.76 -14.88
CA ASP A 50 17.85 11.70 -13.79
C ASP A 50 18.00 10.99 -12.44
N VAL A 51 18.80 11.62 -11.59
CA VAL A 51 19.07 11.16 -10.22
C VAL A 51 18.78 12.29 -9.24
N TRP A 52 17.56 12.82 -9.33
CA TRP A 52 17.15 13.97 -8.55
C TRP A 52 16.85 13.63 -7.10
N GLY A 53 16.99 14.62 -6.24
CA GLY A 53 16.71 14.49 -4.82
C GLY A 53 15.87 15.66 -4.29
N GLN A 54 15.88 15.82 -2.98
CA GLN A 54 15.00 16.74 -2.28
C GLN A 54 15.68 18.03 -1.84
N PHE A 55 17.01 18.15 -2.03
CA PHE A 55 17.83 19.28 -1.59
C PHE A 55 18.19 20.23 -2.74
N ALA A 56 19.17 21.12 -2.52
CA ALA A 56 19.60 22.10 -3.52
C ALA A 56 20.11 21.42 -4.81
N PRO A 57 19.77 21.93 -5.99
CA PRO A 57 18.95 23.14 -6.24
C PRO A 57 17.44 22.90 -6.27
N ASN A 58 16.97 21.64 -6.17
CA ASN A 58 15.58 21.23 -6.37
C ASN A 58 14.62 21.99 -5.43
N TYR A 59 15.02 22.23 -4.18
CA TYR A 59 14.19 22.91 -3.18
C TYR A 59 14.27 24.44 -3.19
N ASN A 60 15.04 25.07 -4.10
CA ASN A 60 15.33 26.51 -4.05
C ASN A 60 14.07 27.39 -4.09
N MET A 61 12.97 26.91 -4.66
CA MET A 61 11.68 27.61 -4.68
C MET A 61 10.64 27.06 -3.68
N CYS A 62 11.01 26.07 -2.87
CA CYS A 62 10.15 25.63 -1.75
C CYS A 62 10.04 26.74 -0.68
N PRO A 63 9.00 26.75 0.16
CA PRO A 63 8.84 27.76 1.20
C PRO A 63 9.94 27.67 2.26
N LEU A 64 10.04 28.72 3.06
CA LEU A 64 10.81 28.70 4.29
C LEU A 64 9.90 28.24 5.43
N ASP A 65 10.41 27.53 6.39
CA ASP A 65 9.69 27.20 7.62
C ASP A 65 9.62 28.37 8.61
N SER A 66 9.07 28.14 9.78
CA SER A 66 8.93 29.17 10.81
C SER A 66 10.26 29.63 11.42
N THR A 67 11.36 28.90 11.21
CA THR A 67 12.73 29.25 11.66
C THR A 67 13.50 30.01 10.59
N GLY A 68 12.98 30.07 9.37
CA GLY A 68 13.61 30.67 8.21
C GLY A 68 14.49 29.71 7.42
N GLU A 69 14.43 28.42 7.70
CA GLU A 69 15.13 27.37 6.95
C GLU A 69 14.34 26.95 5.72
N ARG A 70 15.05 26.57 4.65
CA ARG A 70 14.42 26.12 3.41
C ARG A 70 13.84 24.72 3.59
N CYS A 71 12.54 24.57 3.32
CA CYS A 71 11.89 23.26 3.35
C CYS A 71 12.37 22.37 2.19
N VAL A 72 12.52 21.08 2.46
CA VAL A 72 12.85 20.09 1.42
C VAL A 72 11.67 19.86 0.47
N VAL A 73 11.94 19.37 -0.75
CA VAL A 73 10.92 19.16 -1.79
C VAL A 73 9.82 18.19 -1.34
N GLY A 74 10.19 17.15 -0.62
CA GLY A 74 9.31 16.03 -0.27
C GLY A 74 9.30 14.92 -1.32
N CYS A 75 9.36 13.67 -0.86
CA CYS A 75 9.53 12.50 -1.72
C CYS A 75 8.41 12.35 -2.77
N VAL A 76 7.15 12.66 -2.40
CA VAL A 76 5.99 12.57 -3.31
C VAL A 76 6.15 13.51 -4.51
N ALA A 77 6.59 14.75 -4.28
CA ALA A 77 6.85 15.72 -5.35
C ALA A 77 8.12 15.34 -6.15
N THR A 78 9.17 14.87 -5.48
CA THR A 78 10.40 14.42 -6.15
C THR A 78 10.13 13.29 -7.13
N ALA A 79 9.38 12.26 -6.71
CA ALA A 79 8.99 11.17 -7.60
C ALA A 79 8.17 11.66 -8.81
N MET A 80 7.26 12.62 -8.61
CA MET A 80 6.52 13.26 -9.71
C MET A 80 7.47 13.97 -10.68
N THR A 81 8.41 14.77 -10.18
CA THR A 81 9.34 15.51 -11.05
C THR A 81 10.19 14.58 -11.92
N GLN A 82 10.64 13.45 -11.38
CA GLN A 82 11.42 12.45 -12.12
C GLN A 82 10.61 11.86 -13.28
N VAL A 83 9.37 11.47 -13.04
CA VAL A 83 8.48 10.94 -14.10
C VAL A 83 8.14 12.03 -15.13
N MET A 84 7.89 13.26 -14.68
CA MET A 84 7.64 14.39 -15.58
C MET A 84 8.87 14.74 -16.42
N ARG A 85 10.07 14.60 -15.88
CA ARG A 85 11.34 14.74 -16.62
C ARG A 85 11.50 13.69 -17.71
N TYR A 86 11.13 12.45 -17.43
CA TYR A 86 11.18 11.37 -18.41
C TYR A 86 10.31 11.68 -19.64
N TRP A 87 9.10 12.22 -19.42
CA TRP A 87 8.19 12.60 -20.49
C TRP A 87 8.50 13.96 -21.11
N GLU A 88 9.32 14.80 -20.47
CA GLU A 88 9.49 16.22 -20.80
C GLU A 88 8.12 16.94 -21.00
N TRP A 89 7.18 16.68 -20.11
CA TRP A 89 5.80 17.09 -20.20
C TRP A 89 5.23 17.62 -18.87
N PRO A 90 4.37 18.66 -18.88
CA PRO A 90 3.97 19.50 -20.03
C PRO A 90 4.98 20.61 -20.31
N VAL A 91 4.78 21.35 -21.39
CA VAL A 91 5.52 22.61 -21.63
C VAL A 91 5.02 23.71 -20.69
N THR A 92 3.70 23.77 -20.47
CA THR A 92 3.04 24.71 -19.54
C THR A 92 1.95 23.98 -18.80
N GLY A 93 1.85 24.21 -17.49
CA GLY A 93 0.79 23.63 -16.67
C GLY A 93 -0.59 24.26 -16.91
N ARG A 94 -1.60 23.89 -16.12
CA ARG A 94 -2.99 24.31 -16.27
C ARG A 94 -3.57 24.83 -14.97
N GLY A 95 -4.31 25.94 -15.06
CA GLY A 95 -5.02 26.50 -13.91
C GLY A 95 -4.10 26.99 -12.80
N GLN A 96 -4.69 27.12 -11.63
CA GLN A 96 -3.99 27.53 -10.41
C GLN A 96 -4.49 26.72 -9.23
N TYR A 97 -3.68 26.65 -8.19
CA TYR A 97 -4.05 26.01 -6.93
C TYR A 97 -3.52 26.78 -5.73
N THR A 98 -4.32 26.77 -4.66
CA THR A 98 -3.97 27.41 -3.38
C THR A 98 -4.42 26.52 -2.25
N TYR A 99 -3.54 26.28 -1.30
CA TYR A 99 -3.86 25.60 -0.04
C TYR A 99 -3.13 26.25 1.12
N THR A 100 -3.55 25.92 2.34
CA THR A 100 -2.85 26.33 3.57
C THR A 100 -2.21 25.13 4.23
N ASP A 101 -0.89 25.10 4.28
CA ASP A 101 -0.17 24.14 5.08
C ASP A 101 -0.25 24.55 6.57
N SER A 102 -1.16 23.92 7.30
CA SER A 102 -1.43 24.27 8.70
C SER A 102 -0.47 23.62 9.70
N THR A 103 0.23 22.58 9.28
CA THR A 103 1.06 21.73 10.16
C THR A 103 2.57 21.85 9.91
N GLY A 104 2.96 22.05 8.66
CA GLY A 104 4.35 22.17 8.23
C GLY A 104 4.87 23.62 8.31
N CYS A 105 5.10 24.25 7.16
CA CYS A 105 5.60 25.62 7.10
C CYS A 105 4.62 26.69 7.60
N ARG A 106 3.35 26.34 7.80
CA ARG A 106 2.25 27.21 8.28
C ARG A 106 2.01 28.44 7.42
N GLN A 107 2.03 28.24 6.12
CA GLN A 107 1.80 29.28 5.11
C GLN A 107 0.67 28.89 4.17
N THR A 108 0.05 29.90 3.57
CA THR A 108 -0.81 29.72 2.41
C THR A 108 0.06 29.79 1.16
N LEU A 109 0.06 28.72 0.39
CA LEU A 109 0.90 28.53 -0.79
C LEU A 109 0.02 28.52 -2.04
N THR A 110 0.51 29.15 -3.10
CA THR A 110 -0.21 29.28 -4.38
C THR A 110 0.74 29.02 -5.53
N ALA A 111 0.30 28.25 -6.52
CA ALA A 111 0.95 28.13 -7.81
C ALA A 111 -0.06 28.45 -8.93
N ASN A 112 0.34 29.28 -9.89
CA ASN A 112 -0.41 29.49 -11.12
C ASN A 112 0.27 28.71 -12.25
N PHE A 113 -0.06 27.43 -12.36
CA PHE A 113 0.58 26.52 -13.31
C PHE A 113 0.44 26.99 -14.76
N SER A 114 -0.64 27.72 -15.09
CA SER A 114 -0.87 28.24 -16.45
C SER A 114 0.09 29.38 -16.85
N GLU A 115 0.77 29.99 -15.89
CA GLU A 115 1.79 31.01 -16.13
C GLU A 115 3.22 30.45 -16.10
N HIS A 116 3.38 29.19 -15.71
CA HIS A 116 4.69 28.53 -15.57
C HIS A 116 5.02 27.74 -16.84
N THR A 117 6.21 27.98 -17.38
CA THR A 117 6.79 27.21 -18.49
C THR A 117 7.95 26.38 -17.96
N TYR A 118 7.91 25.08 -18.17
CA TYR A 118 8.96 24.17 -17.72
C TYR A 118 10.05 24.06 -18.77
N ASP A 119 11.23 24.55 -18.42
CA ASP A 119 12.39 24.61 -19.29
C ASP A 119 13.18 23.29 -19.28
N TRP A 120 12.59 22.26 -19.91
CA TRP A 120 13.13 20.90 -19.95
C TRP A 120 14.57 20.85 -20.47
N ALA A 121 14.94 21.72 -21.42
CA ALA A 121 16.27 21.77 -22.00
C ALA A 121 17.36 22.23 -20.99
N ASN A 122 16.97 22.96 -19.96
CA ASN A 122 17.87 23.42 -18.90
C ASN A 122 17.79 22.58 -17.62
N MET A 123 16.99 21.51 -17.58
CA MET A 123 16.99 20.56 -16.47
C MET A 123 18.08 19.51 -16.71
N LEU A 124 19.07 19.46 -15.83
CA LEU A 124 20.16 18.49 -15.90
C LEU A 124 19.74 17.15 -15.32
N ASP A 125 20.29 16.05 -15.82
CA ASP A 125 20.05 14.73 -15.25
C ASP A 125 20.66 14.58 -13.83
N ARG A 126 21.73 15.35 -13.53
CA ARG A 126 22.38 15.39 -12.21
C ARG A 126 22.82 16.81 -11.89
N TYR A 127 22.65 17.22 -10.65
CA TYR A 127 23.11 18.51 -10.13
C TYR A 127 24.28 18.29 -9.16
N GLU A 128 25.44 18.79 -9.52
CA GLU A 128 26.63 18.80 -8.68
C GLU A 128 26.97 20.24 -8.31
N GLU A 129 27.27 20.50 -7.04
CA GLU A 129 27.58 21.86 -6.57
C GLU A 129 28.65 22.55 -7.43
N GLY A 130 28.37 23.77 -7.86
CA GLY A 130 29.25 24.55 -8.72
C GLY A 130 29.30 24.13 -10.20
N LYS A 131 28.52 23.12 -10.62
CA LYS A 131 28.51 22.63 -12.01
C LYS A 131 27.23 22.96 -12.78
N TYR A 132 26.35 23.79 -12.25
CA TYR A 132 25.12 24.23 -12.91
C TYR A 132 24.98 25.76 -12.84
N THR A 133 24.23 26.30 -13.80
CA THR A 133 23.91 27.72 -13.86
C THR A 133 22.68 28.03 -13.02
N GLU A 134 22.45 29.31 -12.71
CA GLU A 134 21.24 29.77 -12.04
C GLU A 134 19.96 29.41 -12.85
N GLN A 135 20.00 29.49 -14.18
CA GLN A 135 18.89 29.09 -15.04
C GLN A 135 18.56 27.61 -14.89
N GLN A 136 19.58 26.76 -14.86
CA GLN A 136 19.40 25.30 -14.66
C GLN A 136 18.85 24.99 -13.27
N ALA A 137 19.33 25.68 -12.23
CA ALA A 137 18.81 25.55 -10.88
C ALA A 137 17.34 26.00 -10.78
N ASN A 138 17.00 27.12 -11.41
CA ASN A 138 15.63 27.65 -11.39
C ASN A 138 14.66 26.76 -12.19
N ALA A 139 15.11 26.11 -13.26
CA ALA A 139 14.29 25.19 -14.04
C ALA A 139 13.74 24.03 -13.20
N ILE A 140 14.63 23.33 -12.48
CA ILE A 140 14.22 22.22 -11.62
C ILE A 140 13.47 22.69 -10.36
N ALA A 141 13.89 23.81 -9.77
CA ALA A 141 13.26 24.34 -8.56
C ALA A 141 11.79 24.75 -8.80
N LEU A 142 11.49 25.33 -9.97
CA LEU A 142 10.10 25.67 -10.34
C LEU A 142 9.24 24.41 -10.44
N LEU A 143 9.69 23.39 -11.15
CA LEU A 143 8.97 22.14 -11.29
C LEU A 143 8.72 21.48 -9.93
N SER A 144 9.77 21.42 -9.09
CA SER A 144 9.70 20.84 -7.74
C SER A 144 8.69 21.56 -6.84
N SER A 145 8.71 22.89 -6.86
CA SER A 145 7.77 23.72 -6.11
C SER A 145 6.32 23.51 -6.57
N ASP A 146 6.11 23.48 -7.88
CA ASP A 146 4.79 23.27 -8.46
C ASP A 146 4.23 21.88 -8.15
N CYS A 147 5.06 20.83 -8.26
CA CYS A 147 4.66 19.49 -7.87
C CYS A 147 4.29 19.43 -6.39
N GLY A 148 5.09 20.04 -5.51
CA GLY A 148 4.79 20.06 -4.08
C GLY A 148 3.49 20.79 -3.74
N ILE A 149 3.26 21.96 -4.34
CA ILE A 149 2.01 22.72 -4.15
C ILE A 149 0.80 21.93 -4.66
N SER A 150 0.94 21.23 -5.79
CA SER A 150 -0.17 20.50 -6.42
C SER A 150 -0.69 19.30 -5.60
N VAL A 151 0.09 18.82 -4.61
CA VAL A 151 -0.24 17.67 -3.76
C VAL A 151 -0.45 18.04 -2.29
N ASP A 152 -0.67 19.31 -1.97
CA ASP A 152 -0.84 19.81 -0.59
C ASP A 152 0.35 19.43 0.33
N MET A 153 1.58 19.63 -0.15
CA MET A 153 2.77 19.24 0.59
C MET A 153 2.80 19.88 1.98
N ARG A 154 2.95 19.08 3.02
CA ARG A 154 3.27 19.52 4.38
C ARG A 154 4.77 19.77 4.45
N TYR A 155 5.16 21.02 4.29
CA TYR A 155 6.54 21.42 4.13
C TYR A 155 7.29 21.56 5.46
N GLY A 156 8.48 20.98 5.55
CA GLY A 156 9.41 21.13 6.67
C GLY A 156 10.87 21.12 6.21
N ALA A 157 11.75 21.72 7.00
CA ALA A 157 13.17 21.81 6.69
C ALA A 157 13.88 20.44 6.76
N GLU A 158 13.48 19.58 7.67
CA GLU A 158 14.06 18.24 7.82
C GLU A 158 13.33 17.19 6.97
N ALA A 159 12.01 17.30 6.83
CA ALA A 159 11.18 16.40 6.05
C ALA A 159 9.90 17.09 5.59
N SER A 160 9.48 16.82 4.35
CA SER A 160 8.21 17.22 3.77
C SER A 160 7.44 15.99 3.30
N GLY A 161 6.12 15.98 3.48
CA GLY A 161 5.28 14.82 3.15
C GLY A 161 3.93 15.21 2.57
N ALA A 162 3.41 14.37 1.67
CA ALA A 162 2.08 14.47 1.11
C ALA A 162 1.48 13.07 0.91
N GLU A 163 0.17 12.99 0.70
CA GLU A 163 -0.50 11.74 0.38
C GLU A 163 -0.31 11.38 -1.09
N SER A 164 0.18 10.16 -1.35
CA SER A 164 0.54 9.72 -2.71
C SER A 164 -0.66 9.64 -3.65
N VAL A 165 -1.88 9.44 -3.16
CA VAL A 165 -3.10 9.45 -3.97
C VAL A 165 -3.30 10.78 -4.71
N LYS A 166 -2.80 11.88 -4.15
CA LYS A 166 -2.89 13.22 -4.76
C LYS A 166 -2.07 13.37 -6.04
N GLN A 167 -1.05 12.52 -6.24
CA GLN A 167 -0.22 12.54 -7.45
C GLN A 167 -1.06 12.33 -8.72
N ALA A 168 -1.95 11.34 -8.73
CA ALA A 168 -2.80 11.05 -9.88
C ALA A 168 -3.71 12.23 -10.24
N LYS A 169 -4.33 12.85 -9.24
CA LYS A 169 -5.17 14.05 -9.42
C LYS A 169 -4.36 15.25 -9.91
N ALA A 170 -3.20 15.50 -9.32
CA ALA A 170 -2.34 16.62 -9.70
C ALA A 170 -1.84 16.49 -11.14
N LEU A 171 -1.34 15.29 -11.52
CA LEU A 171 -0.86 15.01 -12.87
C LEU A 171 -1.96 15.24 -13.92
N THR A 172 -3.16 14.76 -13.67
CA THR A 172 -4.28 14.91 -14.62
C THR A 172 -4.82 16.33 -14.67
N GLN A 173 -5.02 16.97 -13.53
CA GLN A 173 -5.69 18.27 -13.42
C GLN A 173 -4.78 19.43 -13.83
N TYR A 174 -3.52 19.43 -13.40
CA TYR A 174 -2.62 20.57 -13.56
C TYR A 174 -1.55 20.35 -14.62
N PHE A 175 -1.16 19.11 -14.88
CA PHE A 175 -0.02 18.81 -15.76
C PHE A 175 -0.40 18.07 -17.06
N GLY A 176 -1.70 17.87 -17.33
CA GLY A 176 -2.18 17.35 -18.62
C GLY A 176 -1.75 15.93 -18.92
N TYR A 177 -1.71 15.09 -17.90
CA TYR A 177 -1.55 13.64 -18.05
C TYR A 177 -2.89 12.96 -18.33
N ASP A 178 -2.83 11.74 -18.89
CA ASP A 178 -4.02 10.96 -19.24
C ASP A 178 -4.90 10.67 -18.02
N LYS A 179 -6.21 10.81 -18.18
CA LYS A 179 -7.19 10.44 -17.14
C LYS A 179 -7.21 8.94 -16.83
N GLY A 180 -6.65 8.12 -17.71
CA GLY A 180 -6.51 6.68 -17.50
C GLY A 180 -5.53 6.28 -16.40
N ILE A 181 -4.87 7.22 -15.75
CA ILE A 181 -4.08 6.99 -14.52
C ILE A 181 -4.91 6.21 -13.50
N GLN A 182 -4.30 5.21 -12.87
CA GLN A 182 -4.91 4.46 -11.79
C GLN A 182 -4.06 4.55 -10.54
N PHE A 183 -4.70 4.70 -9.40
CA PHE A 183 -4.10 4.57 -8.09
C PHE A 183 -4.48 3.21 -7.52
N LEU A 184 -3.51 2.42 -7.09
CA LEU A 184 -3.69 1.04 -6.68
C LEU A 184 -3.07 0.82 -5.30
N PHE A 185 -3.77 0.08 -4.44
CA PHE A 185 -3.23 -0.44 -3.19
C PHE A 185 -2.79 -1.89 -3.38
N ARG A 186 -1.58 -2.23 -2.95
CA ARG A 186 -1.02 -3.57 -3.06
C ARG A 186 -1.93 -4.64 -2.47
N ASP A 187 -2.58 -4.34 -1.38
CA ASP A 187 -3.38 -5.26 -0.59
C ASP A 187 -4.58 -5.85 -1.34
N PHE A 188 -5.03 -5.19 -2.40
CA PHE A 188 -6.14 -5.66 -3.25
C PHE A 188 -5.73 -6.51 -4.44
N TYR A 189 -4.45 -6.86 -4.54
CA TYR A 189 -3.90 -7.64 -5.67
C TYR A 189 -2.93 -8.68 -5.12
N SER A 190 -2.92 -9.89 -5.70
CA SER A 190 -1.87 -10.85 -5.39
C SER A 190 -0.51 -10.35 -5.88
N LEU A 191 0.58 -10.90 -5.34
CA LEU A 191 1.94 -10.56 -5.77
C LEU A 191 2.13 -10.81 -7.27
N GLU A 192 1.58 -11.91 -7.77
CA GLU A 192 1.63 -12.26 -9.20
C GLU A 192 0.89 -11.22 -10.05
N GLU A 193 -0.33 -10.84 -9.66
CA GLU A 193 -1.12 -9.84 -10.40
C GLU A 193 -0.43 -8.48 -10.44
N ILE A 194 -0.01 -7.95 -9.29
CA ILE A 194 0.62 -6.62 -9.25
C ILE A 194 1.97 -6.62 -9.96
N THR A 195 2.79 -7.67 -9.81
CA THR A 195 4.05 -7.81 -10.53
C THR A 195 3.82 -7.78 -12.04
N LEU A 196 2.83 -8.53 -12.54
CA LEU A 196 2.48 -8.53 -13.96
C LEU A 196 2.01 -7.16 -14.45
N MET A 197 1.17 -6.46 -13.68
CA MET A 197 0.72 -5.10 -14.01
C MET A 197 1.89 -4.12 -14.11
N LEU A 198 2.79 -4.13 -13.14
CA LEU A 198 3.97 -3.27 -13.12
C LEU A 198 4.92 -3.56 -14.31
N LYS A 199 5.18 -4.83 -14.60
CA LYS A 199 5.97 -5.25 -15.77
C LYS A 199 5.33 -4.79 -17.08
N GLN A 200 4.01 -4.82 -17.21
CA GLN A 200 3.29 -4.31 -18.38
C GLN A 200 3.46 -2.80 -18.56
N GLU A 201 3.39 -2.03 -17.47
CA GLU A 201 3.64 -0.59 -17.51
C GLU A 201 5.07 -0.29 -17.98
N LEU A 202 6.05 -0.92 -17.37
CA LEU A 202 7.46 -0.71 -17.69
C LEU A 202 7.83 -1.18 -19.12
N ALA A 203 7.28 -2.30 -19.56
CA ALA A 203 7.46 -2.79 -20.92
C ALA A 203 6.81 -1.88 -21.98
N ALA A 204 5.79 -1.12 -21.60
CA ALA A 204 5.18 -0.08 -22.42
C ALA A 204 5.88 1.29 -22.30
N GLY A 205 7.01 1.38 -21.59
CA GLY A 205 7.78 2.61 -21.42
C GLY A 205 7.11 3.61 -20.48
N ARG A 206 6.32 3.13 -19.51
CA ARG A 206 5.65 3.97 -18.51
C ARG A 206 6.26 3.72 -17.13
N PRO A 207 7.08 4.66 -16.60
CA PRO A 207 7.55 4.62 -15.22
C PRO A 207 6.37 4.64 -14.24
N VAL A 208 6.52 3.97 -13.10
CA VAL A 208 5.48 3.85 -12.08
C VAL A 208 5.88 4.61 -10.83
N LEU A 209 5.00 5.48 -10.35
CA LEU A 209 5.13 6.07 -9.02
C LEU A 209 4.71 5.06 -7.98
N ILE A 210 5.55 4.86 -6.99
CA ILE A 210 5.29 3.95 -5.88
C ILE A 210 5.51 4.66 -4.55
N SER A 211 4.76 4.26 -3.55
CA SER A 211 5.01 4.61 -2.16
C SER A 211 4.75 3.42 -1.25
N GLY A 212 5.38 3.43 -0.11
CA GLY A 212 5.21 2.43 0.91
C GLY A 212 5.64 2.94 2.28
N TYR A 213 5.37 2.15 3.28
CA TYR A 213 5.71 2.47 4.67
C TYR A 213 6.60 1.40 5.27
N ASN A 214 7.44 1.83 6.18
CA ASN A 214 8.12 0.99 7.14
C ASN A 214 7.92 1.59 8.54
N HIS A 215 8.57 1.03 9.56
CA HIS A 215 8.44 1.55 10.93
C HIS A 215 9.03 2.96 11.11
N ASN A 216 9.81 3.49 10.16
CA ASN A 216 10.37 4.85 10.20
C ASN A 216 9.45 5.90 9.56
N GLY A 217 8.46 5.48 8.78
CA GLY A 217 7.55 6.36 8.07
C GLY A 217 7.32 5.94 6.62
N GLY A 218 6.71 6.84 5.84
CA GLY A 218 6.44 6.62 4.43
C GLY A 218 7.52 7.20 3.53
N HIS A 219 7.71 6.58 2.36
CA HIS A 219 8.54 7.11 1.28
C HIS A 219 7.86 6.91 -0.07
N ALA A 220 7.99 7.89 -0.96
CA ALA A 220 7.54 7.81 -2.34
C ALA A 220 8.74 7.89 -3.28
N PHE A 221 8.73 7.06 -4.31
CA PHE A 221 9.84 6.89 -5.25
C PHE A 221 9.32 6.36 -6.60
N VAL A 222 10.22 6.04 -7.53
CA VAL A 222 9.85 5.56 -8.87
C VAL A 222 10.45 4.17 -9.09
N ILE A 223 9.67 3.29 -9.73
CA ILE A 223 10.19 2.09 -10.38
C ILE A 223 10.12 2.29 -11.89
N ASP A 224 11.21 1.97 -12.61
CA ASP A 224 11.37 2.33 -14.01
C ASP A 224 12.04 1.28 -14.88
N GLY A 225 12.24 0.08 -14.34
CA GLY A 225 12.77 -1.08 -15.04
C GLY A 225 12.59 -2.36 -14.21
N TYR A 226 12.94 -3.50 -14.78
CA TYR A 226 12.97 -4.79 -14.06
C TYR A 226 13.96 -5.76 -14.72
N ASP A 227 14.45 -6.70 -13.95
CA ASP A 227 15.38 -7.75 -14.40
C ASP A 227 14.71 -9.13 -14.52
N GLU A 228 15.48 -10.13 -14.92
CA GLU A 228 15.05 -11.51 -15.14
C GLU A 228 14.57 -12.23 -13.85
N ARG A 229 14.82 -11.64 -12.68
CA ARG A 229 14.39 -12.14 -11.36
C ARG A 229 13.04 -11.56 -10.92
N ASP A 230 12.41 -10.72 -11.77
CA ASP A 230 11.26 -9.88 -11.40
C ASP A 230 11.56 -8.88 -10.27
N TRP A 231 12.81 -8.43 -10.18
CA TRP A 231 13.22 -7.34 -9.31
C TRP A 231 13.12 -6.03 -10.07
N PHE A 232 12.60 -5.01 -9.42
CA PHE A 232 12.34 -3.70 -10.02
C PHE A 232 13.48 -2.74 -9.79
N HIS A 233 13.96 -2.09 -10.85
CA HIS A 233 14.88 -0.97 -10.73
C HIS A 233 14.19 0.20 -10.06
N THR A 234 14.87 0.83 -9.07
CA THR A 234 14.26 1.80 -8.18
C THR A 234 15.06 3.08 -8.14
N CYS A 235 14.38 4.20 -8.41
CA CYS A 235 14.89 5.56 -8.26
C CYS A 235 14.32 6.15 -6.96
N TRP A 236 15.16 6.18 -5.92
CA TRP A 236 14.75 6.56 -4.56
C TRP A 236 14.56 8.07 -4.36
N GLY A 237 15.01 8.89 -5.28
CA GLY A 237 15.00 10.36 -5.12
C GLY A 237 16.01 10.87 -4.10
N ASN A 238 17.17 10.22 -3.99
CA ASN A 238 18.24 10.50 -3.04
C ASN A 238 19.56 10.92 -3.74
N GLU A 239 19.46 11.71 -4.80
CA GLU A 239 20.60 12.27 -5.55
C GLU A 239 21.54 11.19 -6.13
N GLY A 240 21.02 10.03 -6.42
CA GLY A 240 21.76 8.91 -7.01
C GLY A 240 22.55 8.07 -6.02
N GLY A 241 22.34 8.23 -4.73
CA GLY A 241 23.03 7.45 -3.70
C GLY A 241 22.72 5.95 -3.77
N GLU A 242 21.46 5.63 -4.04
CA GLU A 242 20.95 4.26 -4.16
C GLU A 242 20.13 4.05 -5.44
N ASP A 243 20.09 5.08 -6.31
CA ASP A 243 19.30 5.11 -7.54
C ASP A 243 19.91 4.27 -8.66
N ASN A 244 20.32 3.11 -8.41
CA ASN A 244 20.75 2.13 -9.42
C ASN A 244 20.72 0.74 -8.77
N THR A 245 19.70 0.52 -7.96
CA THR A 245 19.48 -0.73 -7.24
C THR A 245 18.21 -1.39 -7.70
N TYR A 246 18.17 -2.70 -7.57
CA TYR A 246 16.98 -3.49 -7.84
C TYR A 246 16.36 -3.93 -6.52
N THR A 247 15.04 -3.89 -6.44
CA THR A 247 14.30 -4.26 -5.25
C THR A 247 13.29 -5.35 -5.54
N TYR A 248 13.15 -6.29 -4.63
CA TYR A 248 12.08 -7.28 -4.67
C TYR A 248 10.83 -6.72 -4.00
N LEU A 249 9.73 -6.70 -4.71
CA LEU A 249 8.50 -6.02 -4.30
C LEU A 249 8.01 -6.35 -2.88
N PRO A 250 8.02 -7.62 -2.42
CA PRO A 250 7.60 -7.96 -1.06
C PRO A 250 8.46 -7.37 0.06
N TYR A 251 9.70 -7.03 -0.23
CA TYR A 251 10.63 -6.48 0.77
C TYR A 251 10.91 -5.00 0.58
N MET A 252 10.94 -4.53 -0.67
CA MET A 252 11.33 -3.15 -1.05
C MET A 252 12.61 -2.71 -0.35
N VAL A 253 13.63 -3.55 -0.44
CA VAL A 253 14.98 -3.33 0.07
C VAL A 253 15.95 -3.36 -1.11
N PRO A 254 16.89 -2.43 -1.21
CA PRO A 254 17.91 -2.44 -2.25
C PRO A 254 18.74 -3.73 -2.24
N ASP A 255 19.05 -4.31 -3.42
CA ASP A 255 19.88 -5.50 -3.56
C ASP A 255 21.38 -5.21 -3.29
N GLN A 256 21.77 -3.93 -3.27
CA GLN A 256 23.10 -3.46 -2.92
C GLN A 256 23.04 -2.28 -1.96
N PRO A 257 22.71 -2.50 -0.69
CA PRO A 257 22.57 -1.43 0.27
C PRO A 257 23.92 -0.76 0.54
N GLN A 258 24.10 0.48 0.10
CA GLN A 258 25.30 1.26 0.37
C GLN A 258 25.22 2.02 1.70
N TRP A 259 24.00 2.30 2.17
CA TRP A 259 23.69 3.16 3.31
C TRP A 259 23.25 2.42 4.56
N TYR A 260 22.93 1.13 4.44
CA TYR A 260 22.59 0.30 5.58
C TYR A 260 23.86 -0.26 6.20
N SER A 261 24.19 0.17 7.39
CA SER A 261 25.26 -0.47 8.16
C SER A 261 24.86 -1.93 8.43
N LYS A 262 25.82 -2.80 8.67
CA LYS A 262 25.56 -4.20 9.08
C LYS A 262 24.68 -4.31 10.32
N ASP A 263 24.49 -3.21 11.03
CA ASP A 263 23.75 -3.09 12.28
C ASP A 263 22.39 -2.39 12.07
N SER A 264 21.97 -2.12 10.80
CA SER A 264 20.68 -1.52 10.49
C SER A 264 19.70 -2.57 9.97
N PRO A 265 18.47 -2.65 10.49
CA PRO A 265 17.45 -3.56 9.98
C PRO A 265 17.09 -3.18 8.56
N GLU A 266 17.00 -4.18 7.73
CA GLU A 266 16.45 -4.10 6.39
C GLU A 266 14.94 -3.92 6.47
N ASN A 267 14.50 -2.73 6.86
CA ASN A 267 13.09 -2.38 6.87
C ASN A 267 12.74 -1.67 5.57
N GLY A 268 12.52 -2.46 4.55
CA GLY A 268 12.04 -1.95 3.28
C GLY A 268 10.64 -1.36 3.39
N PHE A 269 10.25 -0.57 2.38
CA PHE A 269 8.93 0.07 2.31
C PHE A 269 7.88 -0.94 1.82
N ASN A 270 7.66 -2.00 2.57
CA ASN A 270 6.86 -3.16 2.19
C ASN A 270 5.44 -3.18 2.80
N TYR A 271 5.08 -2.15 3.54
CA TYR A 271 3.75 -2.00 4.11
C TYR A 271 2.99 -0.85 3.44
N LEU A 272 1.68 -1.01 3.23
CA LEU A 272 0.83 -0.03 2.56
C LEU A 272 1.44 0.41 1.22
N GLN A 273 1.88 -0.53 0.41
CA GLN A 273 2.40 -0.19 -0.89
C GLN A 273 1.28 0.31 -1.79
N MET A 274 1.51 1.45 -2.41
CA MET A 274 0.58 2.11 -3.32
C MET A 274 1.29 2.44 -4.63
N PHE A 275 0.57 2.31 -5.73
CA PHE A 275 1.13 2.51 -7.07
C PHE A 275 0.26 3.47 -7.87
N THR A 276 0.89 4.41 -8.57
CA THR A 276 0.24 5.19 -9.60
C THR A 276 0.75 4.70 -10.94
N ILE A 277 -0.12 4.02 -11.69
CA ILE A 277 0.15 3.43 -13.01
C ILE A 277 -0.58 4.16 -14.12
N GLY A 278 -0.22 3.90 -15.38
CA GLY A 278 -0.80 4.59 -16.54
C GLY A 278 -0.31 6.02 -16.68
N VAL A 279 0.84 6.37 -16.10
CA VAL A 279 1.36 7.74 -16.10
C VAL A 279 1.96 8.07 -17.46
N MET A 280 1.21 8.77 -18.29
CA MET A 280 1.63 9.25 -19.60
C MET A 280 0.95 10.57 -19.96
N PRO A 281 1.55 11.39 -20.84
CA PRO A 281 0.90 12.59 -21.37
C PRO A 281 -0.45 12.28 -22.03
N GLU A 282 -1.43 13.16 -21.89
CA GLU A 282 -2.77 12.98 -22.51
C GLU A 282 -2.75 12.93 -24.05
N ASN A 283 -1.71 13.46 -24.68
CA ASN A 283 -1.50 13.40 -26.14
C ASN A 283 -0.72 12.16 -26.60
N ASN A 284 -0.35 11.26 -25.68
CA ASN A 284 0.28 9.99 -26.03
C ASN A 284 -0.72 9.16 -26.87
N PRO A 285 -0.29 8.47 -27.95
CA PRO A 285 -1.18 7.62 -28.75
C PRO A 285 -1.89 6.52 -27.98
N GLU A 286 -1.35 6.08 -26.83
CA GLU A 286 -1.94 5.05 -25.97
C GLU A 286 -2.87 5.64 -24.90
N ALA A 287 -2.95 6.96 -24.79
CA ALA A 287 -3.81 7.63 -23.81
C ALA A 287 -5.28 7.28 -24.05
N THR A 288 -5.96 6.89 -23.00
CA THR A 288 -7.37 6.47 -23.08
C THR A 288 -8.35 7.63 -22.94
N GLY A 289 -7.95 8.69 -22.24
CA GLY A 289 -8.82 9.82 -21.89
C GLY A 289 -9.96 9.44 -20.93
N VAL A 290 -10.00 8.19 -20.47
CA VAL A 290 -11.10 7.63 -19.66
C VAL A 290 -10.59 7.29 -18.27
N GLU A 291 -11.24 7.89 -17.28
CA GLU A 291 -10.97 7.61 -15.87
C GLU A 291 -11.49 6.22 -15.48
N ARG A 292 -10.76 5.53 -14.62
CA ARG A 292 -11.13 4.22 -14.11
C ARG A 292 -11.52 4.31 -12.65
N HIS A 293 -12.72 3.83 -12.35
CA HIS A 293 -13.28 3.81 -11.01
C HIS A 293 -12.98 2.48 -10.35
N ASN A 294 -12.61 2.49 -9.08
CA ASN A 294 -12.32 1.31 -8.28
C ASN A 294 -12.95 1.43 -6.89
N TYR A 295 -13.59 0.34 -6.46
CA TYR A 295 -14.22 0.24 -5.14
C TYR A 295 -13.71 -1.00 -4.42
N ALA A 296 -13.61 -0.88 -3.10
CA ALA A 296 -13.23 -1.98 -2.23
C ALA A 296 -14.10 -1.99 -0.97
N PHE A 297 -14.02 -3.08 -0.25
CA PHE A 297 -14.60 -3.24 1.08
C PHE A 297 -13.72 -4.18 1.91
N GLN A 298 -13.85 -4.11 3.23
CA GLN A 298 -13.02 -4.92 4.10
C GLN A 298 -13.53 -6.36 4.17
N TYR A 299 -14.80 -6.54 4.50
CA TYR A 299 -15.44 -7.87 4.53
C TYR A 299 -16.96 -7.77 4.35
N ILE A 300 -17.56 -8.90 3.98
CA ILE A 300 -18.98 -9.14 4.02
C ILE A 300 -19.28 -10.34 4.93
N LYS A 301 -20.14 -10.17 5.93
CA LYS A 301 -20.49 -11.22 6.90
C LYS A 301 -21.99 -11.31 7.11
N ALA A 302 -22.48 -12.51 7.38
CA ALA A 302 -23.84 -12.72 7.88
C ALA A 302 -23.96 -12.24 9.33
N VAL A 303 -25.00 -11.49 9.67
CA VAL A 303 -25.29 -11.12 11.07
C VAL A 303 -25.80 -12.37 11.78
N LYS A 304 -24.98 -12.93 12.65
CA LYS A 304 -25.28 -14.17 13.36
C LYS A 304 -25.54 -13.88 14.83
N ASP A 305 -26.66 -14.36 15.35
CA ASP A 305 -26.87 -14.41 16.81
C ASP A 305 -25.87 -15.42 17.42
N SER A 306 -25.28 -15.06 18.54
CA SER A 306 -24.30 -15.89 19.26
C SER A 306 -24.84 -17.29 19.65
N THR A 307 -26.13 -17.48 19.60
CA THR A 307 -26.83 -18.76 19.88
C THR A 307 -26.97 -19.66 18.66
N MET A 308 -26.70 -19.16 17.45
CA MET A 308 -26.88 -19.90 16.20
C MET A 308 -25.55 -20.55 15.75
N GLU A 309 -25.59 -21.85 15.47
CA GLU A 309 -24.48 -22.57 14.85
C GLU A 309 -24.26 -22.13 13.39
N LYS A 310 -25.36 -21.82 12.66
CA LYS A 310 -25.39 -21.35 11.28
C LYS A 310 -26.26 -20.14 11.13
N ALA A 311 -25.90 -19.20 10.25
CA ALA A 311 -26.72 -18.05 9.92
C ALA A 311 -27.87 -18.49 8.95
N ILE A 312 -29.05 -18.78 9.49
CA ILE A 312 -30.25 -19.18 8.74
C ILE A 312 -31.27 -18.07 8.85
N TYR A 313 -31.80 -17.62 7.73
CA TYR A 313 -32.75 -16.53 7.60
C TYR A 313 -33.96 -16.94 6.79
N HIS A 314 -35.07 -16.23 6.97
CA HIS A 314 -36.16 -16.23 6.01
C HIS A 314 -35.84 -15.33 4.84
N ARG A 315 -36.30 -15.65 3.61
CA ARG A 315 -36.01 -14.87 2.39
C ARG A 315 -36.34 -13.39 2.50
N ASP A 316 -37.35 -13.03 3.29
CA ASP A 316 -37.82 -11.64 3.41
C ASP A 316 -36.98 -10.81 4.38
N ASP A 317 -36.11 -11.44 5.20
CA ASP A 317 -35.36 -10.78 6.26
C ASP A 317 -33.97 -11.43 6.43
N VAL A 318 -33.12 -11.22 5.46
CA VAL A 318 -31.73 -11.67 5.50
C VAL A 318 -30.86 -10.54 6.01
N GLN A 319 -30.12 -10.79 7.09
CA GLN A 319 -29.27 -9.80 7.73
C GLN A 319 -27.79 -10.05 7.40
N LEU A 320 -27.12 -9.02 6.87
CA LEU A 320 -25.69 -9.06 6.62
C LEU A 320 -25.02 -7.72 6.94
N THR A 321 -23.73 -7.75 7.15
CA THR A 321 -22.90 -6.55 7.28
C THR A 321 -21.92 -6.47 6.13
N VAL A 322 -21.75 -5.26 5.60
CA VAL A 322 -20.63 -4.89 4.72
C VAL A 322 -19.82 -3.87 5.48
N HIS A 323 -18.54 -4.15 5.66
CA HIS A 323 -17.65 -3.29 6.41
C HIS A 323 -16.77 -2.51 5.45
N ASP A 324 -16.73 -1.19 5.66
CA ASP A 324 -15.84 -0.25 5.02
C ASP A 324 -15.86 -0.26 3.49
N MET A 325 -17.07 -0.20 2.93
CA MET A 325 -17.25 0.00 1.49
C MET A 325 -16.79 1.39 1.11
N CYS A 326 -15.74 1.50 0.29
CA CYS A 326 -15.10 2.75 -0.06
C CYS A 326 -14.69 2.83 -1.54
N ASN A 327 -14.45 4.06 -2.00
CA ASN A 327 -13.82 4.35 -3.28
C ASN A 327 -12.30 4.39 -3.07
N ILE A 328 -11.59 3.48 -3.72
CA ILE A 328 -10.12 3.38 -3.68
C ILE A 328 -9.44 3.96 -4.92
N GLY A 329 -10.17 4.73 -5.72
CA GLY A 329 -9.63 5.52 -6.82
C GLY A 329 -8.95 6.80 -6.35
N TRP A 330 -8.67 7.70 -7.27
CA TRP A 330 -8.04 8.99 -6.98
C TRP A 330 -9.00 10.19 -7.12
N ASN A 331 -10.26 9.94 -7.44
CA ASN A 331 -11.28 10.98 -7.59
C ASN A 331 -12.65 10.49 -7.12
N MET A 332 -13.53 11.43 -6.76
CA MET A 332 -14.90 11.15 -6.35
C MET A 332 -15.80 10.92 -7.55
N HIS A 333 -16.67 9.94 -7.46
CA HIS A 333 -17.58 9.55 -8.55
C HIS A 333 -19.02 9.37 -8.06
N ASP A 334 -19.96 9.58 -8.98
CA ASP A 334 -21.39 9.29 -8.78
C ASP A 334 -21.73 7.94 -9.44
N ASP A 335 -21.23 6.88 -8.84
CA ASP A 335 -21.38 5.50 -9.31
C ASP A 335 -22.53 4.78 -8.61
N SER A 336 -23.00 3.71 -9.25
CA SER A 336 -23.93 2.79 -8.59
C SER A 336 -23.14 1.71 -7.84
N VAL A 337 -23.47 1.54 -6.56
CA VAL A 337 -22.92 0.45 -5.73
C VAL A 337 -24.07 -0.40 -5.22
N ALA A 338 -23.94 -1.72 -5.27
CA ALA A 338 -25.02 -2.65 -4.91
C ALA A 338 -24.48 -3.96 -4.35
N ILE A 339 -25.33 -4.64 -3.59
CA ILE A 339 -25.14 -6.03 -3.18
C ILE A 339 -25.93 -6.89 -4.16
N MET A 340 -25.25 -7.75 -4.90
CA MET A 340 -25.82 -8.56 -5.96
C MET A 340 -25.93 -10.03 -5.58
N LEU A 341 -27.00 -10.67 -6.00
CA LEU A 341 -27.10 -12.13 -6.05
C LEU A 341 -26.52 -12.62 -7.37
N GLN A 342 -25.61 -13.56 -7.30
CA GLN A 342 -25.00 -14.20 -8.48
C GLN A 342 -25.20 -15.72 -8.44
N LYS A 343 -25.25 -16.32 -9.62
CA LYS A 343 -25.17 -17.77 -9.82
C LYS A 343 -24.17 -18.08 -10.91
N ASP A 344 -23.20 -18.94 -10.63
CA ASP A 344 -22.15 -19.33 -11.56
C ASP A 344 -21.42 -18.11 -12.20
N GLY A 345 -21.20 -17.05 -11.40
CA GLY A 345 -20.58 -15.80 -11.82
C GLY A 345 -21.46 -14.88 -12.68
N GLN A 346 -22.77 -15.17 -12.81
CA GLN A 346 -23.70 -14.33 -13.54
C GLN A 346 -24.65 -13.62 -12.56
N ILE A 347 -24.85 -12.33 -12.77
CA ILE A 347 -25.78 -11.54 -11.96
C ILE A 347 -27.22 -12.04 -12.18
N VAL A 348 -27.89 -12.36 -11.08
CA VAL A 348 -29.31 -12.75 -11.06
C VAL A 348 -30.18 -11.53 -10.79
N CYS A 349 -29.94 -10.84 -9.68
CA CYS A 349 -30.67 -9.62 -9.33
C CYS A 349 -29.89 -8.80 -8.27
N PRO A 350 -30.16 -7.50 -8.15
CA PRO A 350 -29.73 -6.73 -7.01
C PRO A 350 -30.57 -7.10 -5.78
N LEU A 351 -29.91 -7.23 -4.62
CA LEU A 351 -30.54 -7.44 -3.32
C LEU A 351 -30.64 -6.13 -2.54
N TYR A 352 -29.67 -5.25 -2.75
CA TYR A 352 -29.63 -3.91 -2.14
C TYR A 352 -28.85 -2.97 -3.07
N THR A 353 -29.29 -1.71 -3.16
CA THR A 353 -28.56 -0.66 -3.89
C THR A 353 -28.34 0.50 -2.94
N TYR A 354 -27.11 0.94 -2.84
CA TYR A 354 -26.75 2.08 -2.02
C TYR A 354 -27.25 3.38 -2.64
N ASP A 355 -27.82 4.25 -1.80
CA ASP A 355 -28.28 5.60 -2.16
C ASP A 355 -27.35 6.63 -1.52
N ARG A 356 -26.06 6.51 -1.78
CA ARG A 356 -25.03 7.45 -1.32
C ARG A 356 -23.78 7.37 -2.18
N GLN A 357 -23.01 8.47 -2.18
CA GLN A 357 -21.63 8.47 -2.68
C GLN A 357 -20.70 7.87 -1.62
N PHE A 358 -19.65 7.19 -2.09
CA PHE A 358 -18.59 6.68 -1.24
C PHE A 358 -17.41 7.63 -1.28
N LEU A 359 -16.90 7.96 -0.11
CA LEU A 359 -15.72 8.79 0.05
C LEU A 359 -14.49 8.09 -0.55
N LEU A 360 -13.49 8.88 -0.93
CA LEU A 360 -12.17 8.36 -1.21
C LEU A 360 -11.59 7.76 0.07
N GLU A 361 -10.87 6.66 -0.08
CA GLU A 361 -10.04 6.14 1.01
C GLU A 361 -8.86 7.08 1.20
N GLU A 362 -8.93 7.91 2.22
CA GLU A 362 -7.88 8.86 2.59
C GLU A 362 -6.99 8.32 3.72
N LEU A 363 -6.99 6.98 3.96
CA LEU A 363 -6.31 6.36 5.09
C LEU A 363 -6.79 6.91 6.45
N ASP A 364 -8.04 7.34 6.50
CA ASP A 364 -8.66 7.90 7.69
C ASP A 364 -9.16 6.78 8.63
N ASP A 365 -9.07 7.00 9.93
CA ASP A 365 -9.49 6.07 11.00
C ASP A 365 -11.02 5.86 11.09
N THR A 366 -11.80 6.39 10.17
CA THR A 366 -13.27 6.27 10.19
C THR A 366 -13.74 5.07 9.38
N THR A 367 -13.91 3.94 10.05
CA THR A 367 -14.51 2.75 9.47
C THR A 367 -16.05 2.79 9.55
N TYR A 368 -16.72 2.39 8.48
CA TYR A 368 -18.17 2.34 8.42
C TYR A 368 -18.67 0.91 8.26
N THR A 369 -19.48 0.45 9.21
CA THR A 369 -20.16 -0.84 9.11
C THR A 369 -21.61 -0.62 8.72
N ASP A 370 -21.98 -1.09 7.54
CA ASP A 370 -23.37 -1.10 7.07
C ASP A 370 -24.03 -2.42 7.47
N THR A 371 -25.01 -2.37 8.36
CA THR A 371 -25.89 -3.51 8.62
C THR A 371 -27.11 -3.42 7.71
N LEU A 372 -27.24 -4.38 6.80
CA LEU A 372 -28.24 -4.41 5.76
C LEU A 372 -29.29 -5.47 6.04
N SER A 373 -30.56 -5.10 5.92
CA SER A 373 -31.69 -6.04 5.82
C SER A 373 -32.07 -6.15 4.34
N ILE A 374 -31.92 -7.34 3.78
CA ILE A 374 -32.17 -7.60 2.37
C ILE A 374 -33.24 -8.68 2.20
N SER A 375 -33.91 -8.63 1.06
CA SER A 375 -34.90 -9.66 0.68
C SER A 375 -34.47 -10.36 -0.59
N VAL A 376 -34.56 -11.68 -0.62
CA VAL A 376 -34.36 -12.49 -1.83
C VAL A 376 -35.69 -12.78 -2.49
N PRO A 377 -35.89 -12.41 -3.77
CA PRO A 377 -37.15 -12.60 -4.47
C PRO A 377 -37.67 -14.07 -4.43
N ALA A 378 -38.99 -14.24 -4.29
CA ALA A 378 -39.61 -15.55 -4.13
C ALA A 378 -39.52 -16.44 -5.38
N ASP A 379 -39.32 -15.84 -6.55
CA ASP A 379 -39.14 -16.52 -7.84
C ASP A 379 -37.72 -17.06 -8.07
N ILE A 380 -36.78 -16.74 -7.20
CA ILE A 380 -35.44 -17.33 -7.22
C ILE A 380 -35.54 -18.81 -6.83
N ALA A 381 -35.09 -19.70 -7.71
CA ALA A 381 -35.11 -21.14 -7.51
C ALA A 381 -34.22 -21.59 -6.34
N ASP A 382 -34.51 -22.75 -5.79
CA ASP A 382 -33.62 -23.40 -4.82
C ASP A 382 -32.26 -23.69 -5.45
N GLY A 383 -31.21 -23.52 -4.64
CA GLY A 383 -29.85 -23.72 -5.11
C GLY A 383 -28.81 -22.96 -4.32
N THR A 384 -27.56 -23.01 -4.81
CA THR A 384 -26.43 -22.28 -4.25
C THR A 384 -26.13 -21.05 -5.11
N TYR A 385 -25.96 -19.94 -4.44
CA TYR A 385 -25.69 -18.61 -5.00
C TYR A 385 -24.55 -17.96 -4.25
N THR A 386 -24.04 -16.83 -4.77
CA THR A 386 -23.14 -15.94 -4.05
C THR A 386 -23.77 -14.56 -3.89
N ILE A 387 -23.50 -13.91 -2.77
CA ILE A 387 -23.90 -12.53 -2.49
C ILE A 387 -22.62 -11.69 -2.52
N VAL A 388 -22.54 -10.73 -3.46
CA VAL A 388 -21.30 -10.03 -3.81
C VAL A 388 -21.52 -8.52 -3.85
N PRO A 389 -20.71 -7.69 -3.17
CA PRO A 389 -20.66 -6.26 -3.37
C PRO A 389 -20.11 -5.92 -4.77
N MET A 390 -20.85 -5.09 -5.49
CA MET A 390 -20.50 -4.70 -6.87
C MET A 390 -20.70 -3.20 -7.10
N TYR A 391 -20.00 -2.66 -8.07
CA TYR A 391 -20.15 -1.28 -8.50
C TYR A 391 -20.27 -1.17 -10.02
N ARG A 392 -20.80 -0.05 -10.47
CA ARG A 392 -20.97 0.27 -11.89
C ARG A 392 -20.70 1.74 -12.13
N ASP A 393 -19.81 2.00 -13.07
CA ASP A 393 -19.51 3.32 -13.58
C ASP A 393 -20.74 3.89 -14.33
N ASN A 394 -21.24 5.03 -13.89
CA ASN A 394 -22.40 5.69 -14.46
C ASN A 394 -22.03 6.75 -15.51
N THR A 395 -20.75 7.00 -15.76
CA THR A 395 -20.33 7.96 -16.80
C THR A 395 -20.69 7.48 -18.20
N ALA A 396 -20.75 8.40 -19.14
CA ALA A 396 -21.09 8.08 -20.55
C ALA A 396 -20.06 7.13 -21.18
N ASP A 397 -18.80 7.26 -20.78
CA ASP A 397 -17.66 6.48 -21.26
C ASP A 397 -17.40 5.24 -20.40
N GLY A 398 -18.01 5.17 -19.22
CA GLY A 398 -17.98 4.02 -18.34
C GLY A 398 -18.75 2.85 -18.93
N GLY A 399 -18.21 1.67 -18.84
CA GLY A 399 -18.71 0.47 -19.54
C GLY A 399 -20.06 -0.05 -19.07
N LYS A 400 -20.85 0.65 -18.29
CA LYS A 400 -22.19 0.27 -17.75
C LYS A 400 -22.30 -1.17 -17.22
N GLU A 401 -21.19 -1.89 -17.16
CA GLU A 401 -21.11 -3.25 -16.64
C GLU A 401 -20.85 -3.21 -15.14
N TRP A 402 -21.54 -4.07 -14.42
CA TRP A 402 -21.27 -4.30 -13.02
C TRP A 402 -19.94 -5.03 -12.84
N ARG A 403 -19.11 -4.53 -11.92
CA ARG A 403 -17.82 -5.10 -11.54
C ARG A 403 -17.85 -5.44 -10.08
N GLU A 404 -17.19 -6.51 -9.68
CA GLU A 404 -17.03 -6.86 -8.29
C GLU A 404 -16.15 -5.84 -7.58
N ALA A 405 -16.58 -5.36 -6.41
CA ALA A 405 -15.73 -4.57 -5.55
C ALA A 405 -14.60 -5.45 -5.00
N LYS A 406 -13.43 -4.85 -4.81
CA LYS A 406 -12.24 -5.57 -4.36
C LYS A 406 -12.27 -5.81 -2.86
N VAL A 407 -11.56 -6.83 -2.44
CA VAL A 407 -11.18 -7.07 -1.04
C VAL A 407 -9.68 -7.30 -0.96
N CYS A 408 -9.12 -7.15 0.22
CA CYS A 408 -7.72 -7.50 0.44
C CYS A 408 -7.47 -8.97 0.15
N THR A 409 -6.28 -9.29 -0.35
CA THR A 409 -5.83 -10.67 -0.53
C THR A 409 -5.98 -11.46 0.77
N GLY A 410 -6.40 -12.72 0.66
CA GLY A 410 -6.65 -13.55 1.85
C GLY A 410 -7.99 -13.31 2.54
N THR A 411 -8.89 -12.51 1.95
CA THR A 411 -10.24 -12.24 2.45
C THR A 411 -11.30 -12.66 1.42
N PRO A 412 -12.39 -13.33 1.83
CA PRO A 412 -13.50 -13.66 0.91
C PRO A 412 -14.25 -12.41 0.45
N ASN A 413 -14.49 -12.29 -0.86
CA ASN A 413 -15.24 -11.17 -1.44
C ASN A 413 -16.75 -11.44 -1.60
N TYR A 414 -17.25 -12.56 -1.07
CA TYR A 414 -18.65 -12.95 -1.16
C TYR A 414 -19.11 -13.79 0.03
N LEU A 415 -20.45 -13.90 0.17
CA LEU A 415 -21.09 -14.92 0.99
C LEU A 415 -21.70 -16.00 0.10
N ILE A 416 -21.62 -17.25 0.54
CA ILE A 416 -22.32 -18.37 -0.08
C ILE A 416 -23.73 -18.39 0.50
N ALA A 417 -24.76 -18.33 -0.38
CA ALA A 417 -26.17 -18.38 -0.04
C ALA A 417 -26.79 -19.67 -0.54
N SER A 418 -27.14 -20.59 0.37
CA SER A 418 -27.89 -21.80 0.06
C SER A 418 -29.36 -21.55 0.28
N ILE A 419 -30.15 -21.56 -0.79
CA ILE A 419 -31.58 -21.27 -0.80
C ILE A 419 -32.37 -22.58 -0.86
N LYS A 420 -33.31 -22.78 0.08
CA LYS A 420 -34.20 -23.93 0.10
C LYS A 420 -35.60 -23.52 0.58
N GLY A 421 -36.54 -23.48 -0.35
CA GLY A 421 -37.89 -22.96 -0.05
C GLY A 421 -37.80 -21.50 0.40
N ASN A 422 -38.30 -21.20 1.59
CA ASN A 422 -38.26 -19.88 2.19
C ASN A 422 -37.00 -19.62 3.04
N ASP A 423 -36.15 -20.61 3.23
CA ASP A 423 -35.00 -20.52 4.10
C ASP A 423 -33.73 -20.23 3.27
N ILE A 424 -32.86 -19.38 3.81
CA ILE A 424 -31.54 -19.05 3.28
C ILE A 424 -30.51 -19.30 4.37
N THR A 425 -29.52 -20.12 4.05
CA THR A 425 -28.32 -20.28 4.89
C THR A 425 -27.17 -19.50 4.29
N LEU A 426 -26.58 -18.59 5.07
CA LEU A 426 -25.37 -17.85 4.67
C LEU A 426 -24.14 -18.44 5.34
N THR A 427 -23.09 -18.61 4.55
CA THR A 427 -21.76 -19.04 5.03
C THR A 427 -20.66 -18.23 4.33
N SER A 428 -19.57 -17.99 5.07
CA SER A 428 -18.35 -17.44 4.47
C SER A 428 -17.54 -18.55 3.82
N ASP A 429 -16.80 -18.22 2.78
CA ASP A 429 -15.85 -19.15 2.16
C ASP A 429 -14.55 -19.18 2.99
N THR A 430 -14.45 -20.13 3.91
CA THR A 430 -13.26 -20.27 4.77
C THR A 430 -12.02 -20.71 4.00
N ALA A 431 -12.17 -21.29 2.81
CA ALA A 431 -11.03 -21.66 1.97
C ALA A 431 -10.35 -20.44 1.32
N SER A 432 -11.05 -19.29 1.29
CA SER A 432 -10.52 -18.01 0.80
C SER A 432 -9.95 -17.13 1.93
N THR A 433 -9.83 -17.64 3.16
CA THR A 433 -9.33 -16.88 4.30
C THR A 433 -7.91 -17.31 4.65
N ALA A 434 -6.97 -16.38 4.62
CA ALA A 434 -5.61 -16.59 5.09
C ALA A 434 -5.54 -16.54 6.62
N TYR A 435 -4.75 -17.42 7.22
CA TYR A 435 -4.41 -17.35 8.64
C TYR A 435 -3.01 -17.91 8.89
N LEU A 436 -2.34 -17.42 9.92
CA LEU A 436 -0.98 -17.81 10.26
C LEU A 436 -0.95 -18.77 11.44
N THR A 437 0.01 -19.71 11.41
CA THR A 437 0.48 -20.48 12.56
C THR A 437 1.97 -20.22 12.77
N LEU A 438 2.40 -20.30 14.03
CA LEU A 438 3.81 -20.27 14.36
C LEU A 438 4.38 -21.68 14.19
N GLU A 439 5.42 -21.82 13.35
CA GLU A 439 6.08 -23.11 13.09
C GLU A 439 7.36 -23.26 13.92
N ASP A 440 8.10 -22.17 14.09
CA ASP A 440 9.35 -22.16 14.83
C ASP A 440 9.60 -20.81 15.49
N ILE A 441 10.32 -20.83 16.61
CA ILE A 441 10.78 -19.64 17.31
C ILE A 441 12.20 -19.87 17.81
N ASP A 442 13.13 -19.11 17.27
CA ASP A 442 14.52 -19.10 17.71
C ASP A 442 14.78 -17.85 18.56
N MET A 443 14.85 -18.04 19.86
CA MET A 443 15.05 -16.96 20.83
C MET A 443 16.29 -17.23 21.65
N PRO A 444 17.28 -16.35 21.64
CA PRO A 444 18.48 -16.51 22.44
C PRO A 444 18.20 -16.32 23.93
N ASP A 445 18.98 -16.97 24.77
CA ASP A 445 18.88 -16.84 26.24
C ASP A 445 19.16 -15.43 26.76
N MET A 446 19.84 -14.59 25.98
CA MET A 446 20.19 -13.23 26.36
C MET A 446 20.36 -12.34 25.14
N LEU A 447 19.66 -11.19 25.12
CA LEU A 447 19.86 -10.10 24.17
C LEU A 447 20.76 -9.03 24.79
N ILE A 448 21.85 -8.69 24.14
CA ILE A 448 22.75 -7.60 24.53
C ILE A 448 22.61 -6.47 23.52
N ASN A 449 22.42 -5.26 23.98
CA ASN A 449 22.04 -4.05 23.24
C ASN A 449 22.93 -3.65 22.05
N ALA A 450 24.14 -4.16 21.94
CA ALA A 450 25.09 -3.77 20.89
C ALA A 450 25.33 -4.84 19.82
N THR A 451 24.99 -6.09 20.12
CA THR A 451 25.17 -7.22 19.21
C THR A 451 23.99 -8.16 19.41
N ALA A 452 22.84 -7.80 18.83
CA ALA A 452 21.68 -8.68 18.87
C ALA A 452 22.07 -10.03 18.22
N PRO A 453 21.97 -11.16 18.97
CA PRO A 453 22.10 -12.46 18.35
C PRO A 453 20.93 -12.67 17.39
N ASP A 454 21.10 -13.51 16.38
CA ASP A 454 20.03 -13.93 15.51
C ASP A 454 18.90 -14.55 16.35
N TYR A 455 17.74 -13.95 16.27
CA TYR A 455 16.50 -14.54 16.78
C TYR A 455 15.43 -14.34 15.72
N GLY A 456 14.51 -15.25 15.67
CA GLY A 456 13.52 -15.23 14.60
C GLY A 456 12.27 -15.99 14.93
N PHE A 457 11.29 -15.77 14.09
CA PHE A 457 10.02 -16.46 14.08
C PHE A 457 9.79 -17.00 12.68
N THR A 458 9.39 -18.26 12.57
CA THR A 458 8.91 -18.82 11.32
C THR A 458 7.42 -19.05 11.44
N VAL A 459 6.67 -18.45 10.52
CA VAL A 459 5.23 -18.60 10.43
C VAL A 459 4.84 -19.27 9.14
N ARG A 460 3.72 -20.00 9.13
CA ARG A 460 3.12 -20.57 7.94
C ARG A 460 1.77 -19.94 7.69
N ASN A 461 1.53 -19.50 6.46
CA ASN A 461 0.22 -19.10 6.00
C ASN A 461 -0.57 -20.33 5.54
N HIS A 462 -1.76 -20.50 6.10
CA HIS A 462 -2.72 -21.53 5.69
C HIS A 462 -3.87 -20.86 4.92
N GLY A 463 -3.80 -20.87 3.61
CA GLY A 463 -4.82 -20.26 2.76
C GLY A 463 -4.22 -19.49 1.59
N PRO A 464 -4.97 -18.57 0.98
CA PRO A 464 -4.46 -17.73 -0.10
C PRO A 464 -3.35 -16.78 0.40
N GLU A 465 -2.66 -16.13 -0.53
CA GLU A 465 -1.66 -15.12 -0.21
C GLU A 465 -2.22 -14.06 0.75
N MET A 466 -1.40 -13.66 1.69
CA MET A 466 -1.67 -12.61 2.68
C MET A 466 -0.65 -11.49 2.53
N ALA A 467 -1.12 -10.25 2.54
CA ALA A 467 -0.30 -9.05 2.70
C ALA A 467 -0.77 -8.29 3.94
N GLY A 468 0.06 -8.21 4.97
CA GLY A 468 -0.32 -7.65 6.26
C GLY A 468 0.88 -7.23 7.10
N ARG A 469 0.69 -7.18 8.42
CA ARG A 469 1.76 -6.85 9.38
C ARG A 469 1.85 -7.86 10.50
N MET A 470 3.05 -8.05 11.00
CA MET A 470 3.30 -8.72 12.27
C MET A 470 3.73 -7.71 13.32
N TYR A 471 3.26 -7.91 14.54
CA TYR A 471 3.54 -7.06 15.71
C TYR A 471 4.15 -7.87 16.83
N PHE A 472 5.11 -7.27 17.51
CA PHE A 472 5.74 -7.81 18.70
C PHE A 472 5.43 -6.89 19.86
N MET A 473 4.72 -7.39 20.85
CA MET A 473 4.26 -6.64 22.02
C MET A 473 4.86 -7.22 23.29
N MET A 474 5.26 -6.36 24.20
CA MET A 474 5.63 -6.74 25.55
C MET A 474 4.56 -6.25 26.55
N GLU A 475 3.99 -7.20 27.28
CA GLU A 475 3.09 -6.96 28.41
C GLU A 475 3.88 -6.89 29.71
N SER A 476 3.79 -5.79 30.44
CA SER A 476 4.47 -5.65 31.74
C SER A 476 3.83 -6.55 32.81
N LEU A 477 4.61 -7.40 33.42
CA LEU A 477 4.17 -8.24 34.55
C LEU A 477 4.06 -7.44 35.88
N GLU A 478 4.59 -6.22 35.92
CA GLU A 478 4.62 -5.35 37.09
C GLU A 478 3.64 -4.16 36.97
N GLY A 479 2.80 -4.16 35.93
CA GLY A 479 1.76 -3.16 35.73
C GLY A 479 2.24 -1.83 35.16
N ALA A 480 3.44 -1.77 34.58
CA ALA A 480 3.98 -0.56 33.94
C ALA A 480 3.34 -0.24 32.56
N GLY A 481 2.36 -1.05 32.12
CA GLY A 481 1.70 -0.93 30.81
C GLY A 481 2.33 -1.81 29.73
N ASN A 482 1.60 -1.94 28.64
CA ASN A 482 2.04 -2.71 27.48
C ASN A 482 2.70 -1.77 26.47
N PHE A 483 3.68 -2.27 25.73
CA PHE A 483 4.24 -1.52 24.60
C PHE A 483 4.49 -2.43 23.40
N TYR A 484 4.26 -1.87 22.21
CA TYR A 484 4.60 -2.52 20.96
C TYR A 484 6.08 -2.28 20.67
N LEU A 485 6.79 -3.36 20.41
CA LEU A 485 8.22 -3.30 20.14
C LEU A 485 8.50 -2.87 18.72
N GLN A 486 7.82 -3.51 17.80
CA GLN A 486 8.02 -3.30 16.37
C GLN A 486 6.87 -3.92 15.60
N TYR A 487 6.64 -3.40 14.40
CA TYR A 487 5.86 -4.12 13.40
C TYR A 487 6.70 -4.31 12.13
N GLN A 488 6.39 -5.35 11.40
CA GLN A 488 6.99 -5.63 10.09
C GLN A 488 5.89 -5.95 9.10
N GLY A 489 5.92 -5.30 7.93
CA GLY A 489 5.10 -5.68 6.79
C GLY A 489 5.53 -7.06 6.28
N VAL A 490 4.57 -7.90 5.94
CA VAL A 490 4.81 -9.24 5.42
C VAL A 490 3.90 -9.53 4.24
N THR A 491 4.45 -10.19 3.23
CA THR A 491 3.69 -10.81 2.15
C THR A 491 4.04 -12.28 2.14
N ILE A 492 3.06 -13.15 2.41
CA ILE A 492 3.27 -14.59 2.57
C ILE A 492 2.36 -15.30 1.57
N GLY A 493 2.94 -16.03 0.65
CA GLY A 493 2.20 -16.78 -0.38
C GLY A 493 1.30 -17.86 0.21
N ALA A 494 0.47 -18.45 -0.64
CA ALA A 494 -0.43 -19.53 -0.24
C ALA A 494 0.36 -20.77 0.20
N ASP A 495 0.08 -21.28 1.41
CA ASP A 495 0.74 -22.42 2.03
C ASP A 495 2.28 -22.26 2.21
N GLU A 496 2.78 -21.02 2.19
CA GLU A 496 4.21 -20.71 2.35
C GLU A 496 4.60 -20.48 3.80
N GLU A 497 5.88 -20.76 4.09
CA GLU A 497 6.57 -20.38 5.33
C GLU A 497 7.31 -19.06 5.11
N TYR A 498 7.30 -18.22 6.13
CA TYR A 498 8.02 -16.96 6.15
C TYR A 498 8.79 -16.82 7.46
N SER A 499 10.10 -16.60 7.34
CA SER A 499 10.95 -16.40 8.51
C SER A 499 11.25 -14.92 8.71
N ILE A 500 11.01 -14.44 9.91
CA ILE A 500 11.23 -13.07 10.34
C ILE A 500 12.42 -13.09 11.31
N HIS A 501 13.49 -12.41 10.95
CA HIS A 501 14.69 -12.35 11.77
C HIS A 501 14.87 -10.95 12.35
N ASN A 502 15.51 -10.88 13.52
CA ASN A 502 15.94 -9.63 14.16
C ASN A 502 14.84 -8.58 14.37
N CYS A 503 13.61 -9.03 14.61
CA CYS A 503 12.46 -8.13 14.79
C CYS A 503 12.45 -7.33 16.10
N ILE A 504 13.42 -7.56 17.01
CA ILE A 504 13.50 -6.90 18.33
C ILE A 504 14.88 -6.24 18.48
N ASN A 505 15.08 -5.10 17.85
CA ASN A 505 16.44 -4.60 17.71
C ASN A 505 16.88 -3.43 18.55
N LYS A 506 16.07 -2.67 19.16
CA LYS A 506 16.41 -1.69 20.19
C LYS A 506 15.23 -1.50 21.08
N PHE A 507 15.33 -2.05 22.26
CA PHE A 507 14.33 -1.80 23.28
C PHE A 507 14.45 -0.38 23.79
N TRP A 508 13.48 0.44 23.48
CA TRP A 508 13.10 1.53 24.33
C TRP A 508 12.06 0.99 25.31
N ALA A 509 12.50 0.14 26.23
CA ALA A 509 11.64 -0.16 27.35
C ALA A 509 11.51 1.09 28.19
N PRO A 510 10.31 1.59 28.41
CA PRO A 510 10.10 2.78 29.23
C PRO A 510 10.54 2.52 30.67
N HIS A 511 10.61 1.26 31.12
CA HIS A 511 10.91 0.88 32.49
C HIS A 511 11.68 -0.43 32.56
N LEU A 512 12.53 -0.55 33.58
CA LEU A 512 13.13 -1.82 33.99
C LEU A 512 12.03 -2.73 34.53
N GLY A 513 12.14 -4.04 34.33
CA GLY A 513 11.14 -4.99 34.81
C GLY A 513 11.04 -6.27 33.98
N GLN A 514 10.03 -7.06 34.29
CA GLN A 514 9.70 -8.28 33.58
C GLN A 514 8.49 -8.08 32.67
N TYR A 515 8.61 -8.65 31.47
CA TYR A 515 7.60 -8.51 30.42
C TYR A 515 7.35 -9.86 29.76
N ARG A 516 6.08 -10.13 29.44
CA ARG A 516 5.67 -11.26 28.61
C ARG A 516 5.67 -10.85 27.15
N LEU A 517 6.27 -11.67 26.27
CA LEU A 517 6.23 -11.47 24.83
C LEU A 517 4.92 -12.01 24.24
N HIS A 518 4.31 -11.22 23.39
CA HIS A 518 3.19 -11.60 22.53
C HIS A 518 3.52 -11.31 21.08
N VAL A 519 3.07 -12.16 20.18
CA VAL A 519 3.21 -12.00 18.74
C VAL A 519 1.81 -11.94 18.14
N PHE A 520 1.54 -10.88 17.40
CA PHE A 520 0.26 -10.68 16.72
C PHE A 520 0.48 -10.48 15.23
N TYR A 521 -0.56 -10.69 14.45
CA TYR A 521 -0.57 -10.28 13.06
C TYR A 521 -1.91 -9.62 12.69
N GLU A 522 -1.84 -8.72 11.70
CA GLU A 522 -2.96 -8.22 10.92
C GLU A 522 -2.94 -8.94 9.58
N SER A 523 -4.07 -9.51 9.17
CA SER A 523 -4.14 -10.27 7.92
C SER A 523 -4.18 -9.38 6.68
N ASN A 524 -4.51 -8.10 6.83
CA ASN A 524 -4.60 -7.13 5.73
C ASN A 524 -4.64 -5.69 6.28
N LEU A 525 -4.60 -4.71 5.36
CA LEU A 525 -4.61 -3.27 5.61
C LEU A 525 -5.77 -2.78 6.50
N PHE A 526 -6.95 -3.37 6.35
CA PHE A 526 -8.18 -2.95 7.06
C PHE A 526 -8.55 -3.90 8.21
N ALA A 527 -7.61 -4.70 8.70
CA ALA A 527 -7.90 -5.60 9.81
C ALA A 527 -8.22 -4.80 11.09
N ASP A 528 -9.41 -4.97 11.63
CA ASP A 528 -9.86 -4.34 12.87
C ASP A 528 -9.25 -4.99 14.11
N GLU A 529 -8.76 -6.22 14.00
CA GLU A 529 -8.31 -7.04 15.09
C GLU A 529 -6.88 -7.56 14.84
N LEU A 530 -6.06 -7.41 15.87
CA LEU A 530 -4.80 -8.14 15.95
C LEU A 530 -5.10 -9.58 16.37
N ILE A 531 -4.64 -10.52 15.56
CA ILE A 531 -4.76 -11.95 15.85
C ILE A 531 -3.49 -12.39 16.57
N GLU A 532 -3.62 -12.89 17.79
CA GLU A 532 -2.49 -13.40 18.57
C GLU A 532 -2.08 -14.78 18.06
N LEU A 533 -0.78 -14.97 17.83
CA LEU A 533 -0.18 -16.28 17.55
C LEU A 533 0.04 -17.04 18.85
N GLU A 534 -0.40 -18.29 18.89
CA GLU A 534 -0.14 -19.17 20.03
C GLU A 534 1.36 -19.54 20.07
N LEU A 535 2.04 -19.08 21.11
CA LEU A 535 3.44 -19.42 21.34
C LEU A 535 3.56 -20.78 22.01
N PRO A 536 4.59 -21.59 21.69
CA PRO A 536 4.77 -22.94 22.25
C PRO A 536 5.03 -22.94 23.75
N GLN A 537 5.44 -21.80 24.28
CA GLN A 537 5.71 -21.58 25.71
C GLN A 537 5.67 -20.08 26.03
N GLU A 538 5.64 -19.73 27.30
CA GLU A 538 5.72 -18.34 27.75
C GLU A 538 7.18 -17.84 27.66
N TYR A 539 7.39 -16.69 27.02
CA TYR A 539 8.69 -16.01 26.95
C TYR A 539 8.64 -14.78 27.85
N ILE A 540 9.48 -14.80 28.90
CA ILE A 540 9.62 -13.67 29.83
C ILE A 540 10.91 -12.93 29.53
N ILE A 541 10.77 -11.66 29.17
CA ILE A 541 11.88 -10.76 28.87
C ILE A 541 12.14 -9.90 30.11
N SER A 542 13.34 -10.05 30.70
CA SER A 542 13.74 -9.25 31.87
C SER A 542 14.66 -8.11 31.42
N ILE A 543 14.20 -6.89 31.59
CA ILE A 543 14.97 -5.68 31.30
C ILE A 543 15.63 -5.23 32.60
N ILE A 544 16.91 -5.56 32.75
CA ILE A 544 17.67 -5.33 33.99
C ILE A 544 18.55 -4.08 33.95
N SER A 545 18.80 -3.57 32.77
CA SER A 545 19.45 -2.27 32.53
C SER A 545 19.12 -1.78 31.13
N VAL A 546 19.39 -0.52 30.83
CA VAL A 546 19.26 0.02 29.46
C VAL A 546 20.15 -0.71 28.45
N ASP A 547 21.16 -1.42 28.95
CA ASP A 547 22.18 -2.09 28.13
C ASP A 547 22.07 -3.63 28.14
N ASN A 548 21.21 -4.21 28.99
CA ASN A 548 21.11 -5.67 29.13
C ASN A 548 19.65 -6.13 29.26
N ILE A 549 19.29 -7.08 28.42
CA ILE A 549 17.98 -7.73 28.40
C ILE A 549 18.20 -9.24 28.51
N GLN A 550 17.49 -9.89 29.40
CA GLN A 550 17.51 -11.34 29.58
C GLN A 550 16.17 -11.93 29.21
N ILE A 551 16.19 -13.06 28.50
CA ILE A 551 14.99 -13.82 28.15
C ILE A 551 15.00 -15.11 28.97
N ALA A 552 13.92 -15.38 29.67
CA ALA A 552 13.70 -16.64 30.36
C ALA A 552 12.50 -17.33 29.73
N MET A 553 12.66 -18.60 29.41
CA MET A 553 11.56 -19.48 29.02
C MET A 553 10.95 -20.10 30.28
N ARG A 554 9.65 -20.11 30.39
CA ARG A 554 8.92 -20.78 31.46
C ARG A 554 7.95 -21.81 30.92
#